data_f195971e2eb023b3b39e9bbe05a869c5
#
_entry.id   f195971e2eb023b3b39e9bbe05a869c5
#
_cell.length_a   1.000
_cell.length_b   1.000
_cell.length_c   1.000
_cell.angle_alpha   90.00
_cell.angle_beta   90.00
_cell.angle_gamma   90.00
#
_symmetry.space_group_name_H-M   'P 1'
#
loop_
_entity.id
_entity.type
_entity.pdbx_description
1 polymer ?
#
loop_
_entity_poly.entity_id
_entity_poly.type
_entity_poly.pdbx_seq_one_letter_code
_entity_poly.pdbx_strand_id
1 'polypeptide(L)'
;MRYTDVAIVGGGLAGSTAAAMLGHAGVSALLIDPHSVYPPELRCEKLGGEQLDLLRKTGLADATLRATTLDGEVWEARFGYVVTKKPSDQHGVLYDTLVNTVRAQIPANVETIRAKAVAISSSPERQKVVLSNGEKISARLVVLANGLNIGLRHTLGIQRRVISECHSITLGFDVAPVGRAAFGFPALTYWPKRSSSRMAYLSIFPIGGAMRANLMVYREMTDPWLSRFRQAPEETMRALMPGLQRMMGEFKVGGPIKIRPADLYVAEGHLQPGIVLVGDAFSTSCPAAGTGTTKVFTDVERLCNVYIPNWLATDGMDAQKIAEFYDDPVKTACEARCLAKAYHLRSLSIDNGLSWRARRWARFIVRLSQGMWLSIRKRLSARSIPRKLAAERPAHPGHGRLA
;
A
#
# COMPACT_ATOMS: atom_id res chain seq x y z
N MET A 1 37.48 -0.44 4.89
CA MET A 1 36.49 -0.66 3.80
C MET A 1 35.82 -1.97 4.07
N ARG A 2 34.48 -2.01 4.07
CA ARG A 2 33.70 -3.26 4.22
C ARG A 2 33.36 -3.83 2.84
N TYR A 3 33.27 -5.14 2.74
CA TYR A 3 32.95 -5.83 1.48
C TYR A 3 31.66 -6.62 1.65
N THR A 4 30.80 -6.58 0.64
CA THR A 4 29.55 -7.35 0.59
C THR A 4 29.21 -7.68 -0.86
N ASP A 5 28.28 -8.60 -1.10
CA ASP A 5 27.74 -8.83 -2.44
C ASP A 5 26.69 -7.76 -2.76
N VAL A 6 25.78 -7.45 -1.82
CA VAL A 6 24.69 -6.51 -2.04
C VAL A 6 24.68 -5.43 -0.95
N ALA A 7 24.74 -4.15 -1.34
CA ALA A 7 24.48 -3.02 -0.46
C ALA A 7 23.08 -2.43 -0.75
N ILE A 8 22.20 -2.46 0.23
CA ILE A 8 20.83 -1.95 0.10
C ILE A 8 20.78 -0.57 0.74
N VAL A 9 20.44 0.46 -0.02
CA VAL A 9 20.37 1.86 0.43
C VAL A 9 18.91 2.30 0.58
N GLY A 10 18.49 2.46 1.84
CA GLY A 10 17.13 2.81 2.25
C GLY A 10 16.37 1.63 2.85
N GLY A 11 15.99 1.77 4.11
CA GLY A 11 15.25 0.75 4.89
C GLY A 11 13.74 1.00 4.95
N GLY A 12 13.14 1.53 3.88
CA GLY A 12 11.70 1.53 3.68
C GLY A 12 11.17 0.14 3.31
N LEU A 13 9.91 0.03 2.88
CA LEU A 13 9.28 -1.26 2.58
C LEU A 13 10.10 -2.08 1.57
N ALA A 14 10.51 -1.47 0.45
CA ALA A 14 11.29 -2.18 -0.58
C ALA A 14 12.63 -2.69 -0.05
N GLY A 15 13.43 -1.81 0.56
CA GLY A 15 14.78 -2.20 1.02
C GLY A 15 14.76 -3.17 2.19
N SER A 16 13.83 -3.03 3.12
CA SER A 16 13.68 -3.97 4.25
C SER A 16 13.20 -5.34 3.78
N THR A 17 12.29 -5.39 2.80
CA THR A 17 11.85 -6.65 2.18
C THR A 17 13.01 -7.32 1.44
N ALA A 18 13.79 -6.56 0.65
CA ALA A 18 14.95 -7.08 -0.04
C ALA A 18 16.02 -7.61 0.94
N ALA A 19 16.31 -6.87 2.01
CA ALA A 19 17.25 -7.27 3.04
C ALA A 19 16.85 -8.59 3.72
N ALA A 20 15.56 -8.72 4.08
CA ALA A 20 15.05 -9.95 4.68
C ALA A 20 15.14 -11.13 3.70
N MET A 21 14.68 -10.96 2.46
CA MET A 21 14.71 -12.03 1.45
C MET A 21 16.14 -12.50 1.15
N LEU A 22 17.06 -11.56 0.91
CA LEU A 22 18.46 -11.89 0.62
C LEU A 22 19.15 -12.55 1.80
N GLY A 23 18.89 -12.06 3.01
CA GLY A 23 19.43 -12.68 4.22
C GLY A 23 18.92 -14.11 4.44
N HIS A 24 17.63 -14.38 4.23
CA HIS A 24 17.05 -15.72 4.28
C HIS A 24 17.62 -16.64 3.18
N ALA A 25 17.97 -16.08 2.03
CA ALA A 25 18.65 -16.80 0.94
C ALA A 25 20.16 -16.98 1.17
N GLY A 26 20.73 -16.51 2.29
CA GLY A 26 22.16 -16.64 2.61
C GLY A 26 23.06 -15.71 1.79
N VAL A 27 22.52 -14.72 1.09
CA VAL A 27 23.29 -13.74 0.32
C VAL A 27 23.96 -12.75 1.27
N SER A 28 25.26 -12.46 1.06
CA SER A 28 25.98 -11.42 1.80
C SER A 28 25.41 -10.04 1.47
N ALA A 29 24.67 -9.46 2.42
CA ALA A 29 23.99 -8.17 2.22
C ALA A 29 24.16 -7.24 3.42
N LEU A 30 24.17 -5.92 3.13
CA LEU A 30 24.16 -4.84 4.13
C LEU A 30 22.97 -3.93 3.87
N LEU A 31 22.22 -3.58 4.93
CA LEU A 31 21.17 -2.57 4.86
C LEU A 31 21.67 -1.25 5.44
N ILE A 32 21.57 -0.16 4.67
CA ILE A 32 22.01 1.17 5.05
C ILE A 32 20.79 2.07 5.19
N ASP A 33 20.46 2.48 6.42
CA ASP A 33 19.36 3.40 6.71
C ASP A 33 19.68 4.23 7.97
N PRO A 34 19.39 5.55 7.98
CA PRO A 34 19.66 6.39 9.14
C PRO A 34 18.74 6.11 10.34
N HIS A 35 17.58 5.49 10.13
CA HIS A 35 16.58 5.28 11.16
C HIS A 35 16.67 3.86 11.73
N SER A 36 16.82 3.76 13.05
CA SER A 36 16.71 2.47 13.75
C SER A 36 15.28 1.92 13.72
N VAL A 37 14.31 2.82 13.88
CA VAL A 37 12.87 2.55 13.74
C VAL A 37 12.34 3.43 12.63
N TYR A 38 11.59 2.85 11.68
CA TYR A 38 11.00 3.60 10.58
C TYR A 38 9.94 4.56 11.12
N PRO A 39 9.99 5.85 10.76
CA PRO A 39 9.10 6.86 11.31
C PRO A 39 7.68 6.78 10.73
N PRO A 40 6.65 7.29 11.44
CA PRO A 40 5.27 7.34 10.96
C PRO A 40 5.12 8.16 9.67
N GLU A 41 4.56 7.54 8.64
CA GLU A 41 4.35 8.14 7.32
C GLU A 41 2.97 7.77 6.76
N LEU A 42 2.30 8.71 6.07
CA LEU A 42 1.08 8.40 5.33
C LEU A 42 1.46 7.82 3.96
N ARG A 43 1.35 6.52 3.81
CA ARG A 43 1.56 5.80 2.54
C ARG A 43 0.52 4.72 2.34
N CYS A 44 0.92 3.47 2.14
CA CYS A 44 0.02 2.34 2.16
C CYS A 44 -0.46 2.08 3.59
N GLU A 45 -1.76 2.13 3.81
CA GLU A 45 -2.37 1.80 5.09
C GLU A 45 -3.33 0.61 4.97
N LYS A 46 -3.35 -0.07 3.81
CA LYS A 46 -4.22 -1.21 3.54
C LYS A 46 -3.56 -2.18 2.56
N LEU A 47 -3.59 -3.46 2.91
CA LEU A 47 -3.15 -4.58 2.07
C LEU A 47 -4.35 -5.48 1.75
N GLY A 48 -4.40 -6.06 0.55
CA GLY A 48 -5.45 -7.02 0.18
C GLY A 48 -5.26 -7.58 -1.22
N GLY A 49 -5.96 -8.67 -1.53
CA GLY A 49 -5.93 -9.31 -2.84
C GLY A 49 -4.52 -9.68 -3.30
N GLU A 50 -4.15 -9.32 -4.53
CA GLU A 50 -2.84 -9.58 -5.14
C GLU A 50 -1.63 -9.19 -4.26
N GLN A 51 -1.79 -8.17 -3.41
CA GLN A 51 -0.70 -7.73 -2.52
C GLN A 51 -0.37 -8.76 -1.44
N LEU A 52 -1.37 -9.49 -0.96
CA LEU A 52 -1.18 -10.58 0.01
C LEU A 52 -0.46 -11.76 -0.64
N ASP A 53 -0.79 -12.08 -1.89
CA ASP A 53 -0.14 -13.15 -2.63
C ASP A 53 1.32 -12.83 -2.92
N LEU A 54 1.62 -11.59 -3.29
CA LEU A 54 2.98 -11.12 -3.46
C LEU A 54 3.76 -11.11 -2.14
N LEU A 55 3.13 -10.66 -1.05
CA LEU A 55 3.75 -10.70 0.28
C LEU A 55 4.07 -12.13 0.71
N ARG A 56 3.19 -13.11 0.41
CA ARG A 56 3.49 -14.55 0.66
C ARG A 56 4.72 -15.02 -0.13
N LYS A 57 4.88 -14.59 -1.39
CA LYS A 57 6.05 -14.91 -2.21
C LYS A 57 7.36 -14.37 -1.66
N THR A 58 7.32 -13.31 -0.84
CA THR A 58 8.52 -12.81 -0.14
C THR A 58 8.92 -13.65 1.08
N GLY A 59 8.07 -14.59 1.52
CA GLY A 59 8.26 -15.36 2.76
C GLY A 59 7.98 -14.60 4.06
N LEU A 60 7.51 -13.32 3.98
CA LEU A 60 7.37 -12.43 5.13
C LEU A 60 5.90 -12.22 5.57
N ALA A 61 4.96 -12.98 5.01
CA ALA A 61 3.54 -12.73 5.19
C ALA A 61 3.06 -12.98 6.62
N ASP A 62 3.42 -14.11 7.24
CA ASP A 62 2.82 -14.55 8.50
C ASP A 62 3.05 -13.56 9.64
N ALA A 63 4.29 -13.13 9.86
CA ALA A 63 4.60 -12.14 10.88
C ALA A 63 3.99 -10.77 10.55
N THR A 64 4.01 -10.38 9.28
CA THR A 64 3.45 -9.11 8.82
C THR A 64 1.94 -9.06 9.04
N LEU A 65 1.20 -10.11 8.68
CA LEU A 65 -0.26 -10.15 8.81
C LEU A 65 -0.72 -10.19 10.28
N ARG A 66 0.06 -10.77 11.20
CA ARG A 66 -0.22 -10.70 12.65
C ARG A 66 -0.21 -9.27 13.20
N ALA A 67 0.51 -8.35 12.58
CA ALA A 67 0.57 -6.94 12.98
C ALA A 67 -0.50 -6.06 12.31
N THR A 68 -1.44 -6.66 11.61
CA THR A 68 -2.51 -5.95 10.85
C THR A 68 -3.88 -6.18 11.46
N THR A 69 -4.86 -5.39 11.04
CA THR A 69 -6.27 -5.55 11.41
C THR A 69 -7.08 -5.97 10.19
N LEU A 70 -7.72 -7.14 10.24
CA LEU A 70 -8.55 -7.65 9.15
C LEU A 70 -9.91 -6.91 9.11
N ASP A 71 -10.33 -6.47 7.93
CA ASP A 71 -11.66 -5.85 7.71
C ASP A 71 -12.82 -6.85 7.89
N GLY A 72 -12.65 -8.08 7.42
CA GLY A 72 -13.66 -9.14 7.41
C GLY A 72 -14.82 -8.92 6.43
N GLU A 73 -15.43 -7.75 6.44
CA GLU A 73 -16.50 -7.36 5.51
C GLU A 73 -16.35 -5.88 5.13
N VAL A 74 -16.50 -5.55 3.84
CA VAL A 74 -16.54 -4.17 3.36
C VAL A 74 -17.91 -3.83 2.78
N TRP A 75 -18.44 -2.67 3.21
CA TRP A 75 -19.65 -2.11 2.64
C TRP A 75 -19.27 -1.09 1.56
N GLU A 76 -19.80 -1.26 0.37
CA GLU A 76 -19.70 -0.26 -0.67
C GLU A 76 -20.97 0.59 -0.68
N ALA A 77 -20.82 1.90 -0.52
CA ALA A 77 -21.94 2.84 -0.46
C ALA A 77 -21.86 3.90 -1.56
N ARG A 78 -23.02 4.35 -2.02
CA ARG A 78 -23.18 5.45 -2.96
C ARG A 78 -24.53 6.14 -2.73
N PHE A 79 -24.58 7.45 -2.90
CA PHE A 79 -25.81 8.25 -2.67
C PHE A 79 -26.35 8.16 -1.23
N GLY A 80 -25.54 7.74 -0.26
CA GLY A 80 -25.98 7.51 1.12
C GLY A 80 -26.68 6.18 1.34
N TYR A 81 -26.55 5.23 0.41
CA TYR A 81 -27.09 3.88 0.51
C TYR A 81 -26.02 2.83 0.31
N VAL A 82 -26.13 1.72 1.02
CA VAL A 82 -25.30 0.54 0.79
C VAL A 82 -25.71 -0.10 -0.53
N VAL A 83 -24.74 -0.20 -1.45
CA VAL A 83 -24.92 -0.83 -2.75
C VAL A 83 -24.60 -2.32 -2.66
N THR A 84 -23.55 -2.68 -1.93
CA THR A 84 -23.16 -4.08 -1.71
C THR A 84 -22.41 -4.24 -0.39
N LYS A 85 -22.54 -5.43 0.20
CA LYS A 85 -21.74 -5.93 1.33
C LYS A 85 -21.05 -7.19 0.87
N LYS A 86 -19.74 -7.25 1.02
CA LYS A 86 -18.97 -8.41 0.57
C LYS A 86 -17.91 -8.79 1.59
N PRO A 87 -17.58 -10.08 1.73
CA PRO A 87 -16.41 -10.52 2.48
C PRO A 87 -15.17 -9.76 1.98
N SER A 88 -14.25 -9.48 2.88
CA SER A 88 -13.04 -8.76 2.60
C SER A 88 -11.85 -9.47 3.24
N ASP A 89 -10.78 -9.58 2.48
CA ASP A 89 -9.46 -10.05 2.91
C ASP A 89 -8.49 -8.88 3.11
N GLN A 90 -9.02 -7.67 3.24
CA GLN A 90 -8.18 -6.49 3.38
C GLN A 90 -7.74 -6.29 4.82
N HIS A 91 -6.49 -5.92 4.99
CA HIS A 91 -5.82 -5.71 6.25
C HIS A 91 -5.40 -4.25 6.41
N GLY A 92 -5.90 -3.58 7.45
CA GLY A 92 -5.45 -2.24 7.84
C GLY A 92 -4.12 -2.33 8.61
N VAL A 93 -3.14 -1.51 8.25
CA VAL A 93 -1.84 -1.43 8.93
C VAL A 93 -1.24 -0.04 8.75
N LEU A 94 -0.70 0.56 9.81
CA LEU A 94 0.08 1.77 9.70
C LEU A 94 1.37 1.47 8.92
N TYR A 95 1.80 2.41 8.07
CA TYR A 95 2.92 2.16 7.18
C TYR A 95 4.23 1.92 7.93
N ASP A 96 4.48 2.65 8.99
CA ASP A 96 5.62 2.43 9.87
C ASP A 96 5.55 1.08 10.60
N THR A 97 4.37 0.65 11.04
CA THR A 97 4.16 -0.70 11.60
C THR A 97 4.48 -1.77 10.56
N LEU A 98 4.00 -1.62 9.33
CA LEU A 98 4.30 -2.53 8.22
C LEU A 98 5.81 -2.65 7.99
N VAL A 99 6.50 -1.51 7.84
CA VAL A 99 7.95 -1.48 7.58
C VAL A 99 8.73 -2.06 8.76
N ASN A 100 8.40 -1.67 10.00
CA ASN A 100 9.12 -2.15 11.18
C ASN A 100 8.89 -3.64 11.42
N THR A 101 7.70 -4.17 11.10
CA THR A 101 7.44 -5.61 11.17
C THR A 101 8.24 -6.39 10.12
N VAL A 102 8.42 -5.83 8.92
CA VAL A 102 9.30 -6.42 7.91
C VAL A 102 10.77 -6.34 8.36
N ARG A 103 11.21 -5.20 8.91
CA ARG A 103 12.56 -5.04 9.47
C ARG A 103 12.88 -6.06 10.56
N ALA A 104 11.93 -6.34 11.42
CA ALA A 104 12.09 -7.33 12.50
C ALA A 104 12.29 -8.77 11.98
N GLN A 105 12.03 -9.03 10.71
CA GLN A 105 12.25 -10.31 10.04
C GLN A 105 13.60 -10.39 9.29
N ILE A 106 14.40 -9.31 9.30
CA ILE A 106 15.74 -9.34 8.71
C ILE A 106 16.62 -10.24 9.60
N PRO A 107 17.21 -11.32 9.05
CA PRO A 107 18.01 -12.24 9.85
C PRO A 107 19.37 -11.63 10.23
N ALA A 108 19.99 -12.17 11.29
CA ALA A 108 21.22 -11.62 11.87
C ALA A 108 22.45 -11.62 10.95
N ASN A 109 22.43 -12.41 9.88
CA ASN A 109 23.49 -12.42 8.85
C ASN A 109 23.44 -11.18 7.94
N VAL A 110 22.39 -10.35 8.01
CA VAL A 110 22.31 -9.04 7.32
C VAL A 110 22.56 -7.93 8.33
N GLU A 111 23.72 -7.30 8.24
CA GLU A 111 24.04 -6.16 9.09
C GLU A 111 23.26 -4.91 8.65
N THR A 112 22.69 -4.19 9.63
CA THR A 112 22.06 -2.88 9.40
C THR A 112 22.96 -1.76 9.90
N ILE A 113 23.38 -0.87 8.99
CA ILE A 113 24.25 0.28 9.30
C ILE A 113 23.40 1.53 9.43
N ARG A 114 23.45 2.17 10.61
CA ARG A 114 22.74 3.42 10.91
C ARG A 114 23.50 4.63 10.38
N ALA A 115 23.40 4.85 9.08
CA ALA A 115 24.01 5.99 8.41
C ALA A 115 23.24 6.37 7.13
N LYS A 116 23.51 7.56 6.62
CA LYS A 116 23.05 7.96 5.28
C LYS A 116 24.13 7.59 4.27
N ALA A 117 23.76 7.01 3.14
CA ALA A 117 24.62 6.97 1.98
C ALA A 117 24.68 8.39 1.38
N VAL A 118 25.90 8.94 1.23
CA VAL A 118 26.11 10.32 0.76
C VAL A 118 26.70 10.38 -0.63
N ALA A 119 27.40 9.32 -1.06
CA ALA A 119 27.91 9.22 -2.42
C ALA A 119 27.97 7.73 -2.85
N ILE A 120 27.79 7.50 -4.13
CA ILE A 120 27.99 6.20 -4.77
C ILE A 120 28.84 6.42 -6.02
N SER A 121 29.84 5.58 -6.21
CA SER A 121 30.52 5.46 -7.50
C SER A 121 30.32 4.05 -8.05
N SER A 122 30.03 3.97 -9.34
CA SER A 122 29.64 2.78 -10.06
C SER A 122 30.75 2.35 -11.01
N SER A 123 30.96 1.04 -11.12
CA SER A 123 31.78 0.39 -12.14
C SER A 123 31.23 -0.99 -12.50
N PRO A 124 31.65 -1.61 -13.60
CA PRO A 124 31.21 -2.98 -13.94
C PRO A 124 31.65 -4.02 -12.90
N GLU A 125 32.71 -3.78 -12.14
CA GLU A 125 33.27 -4.76 -11.20
C GLU A 125 32.64 -4.60 -9.81
N ARG A 126 32.74 -3.39 -9.22
CA ARG A 126 32.27 -3.11 -7.86
C ARG A 126 31.84 -1.67 -7.66
N GLN A 127 30.85 -1.53 -6.84
CA GLN A 127 30.28 -0.24 -6.43
C GLN A 127 30.93 0.19 -5.11
N LYS A 128 31.14 1.51 -4.95
CA LYS A 128 31.62 2.07 -3.69
C LYS A 128 30.59 3.02 -3.12
N VAL A 129 30.08 2.69 -1.93
CA VAL A 129 29.14 3.55 -1.19
C VAL A 129 29.90 4.24 -0.05
N VAL A 130 29.78 5.55 0.02
CA VAL A 130 30.32 6.39 1.09
C VAL A 130 29.20 6.77 2.03
N LEU A 131 29.40 6.57 3.33
CA LEU A 131 28.42 6.85 4.37
C LEU A 131 28.70 8.18 5.07
N SER A 132 27.67 8.76 5.71
CA SER A 132 27.75 10.02 6.46
C SER A 132 28.70 9.99 7.67
N ASN A 133 29.03 8.81 8.19
CA ASN A 133 29.99 8.58 9.26
C ASN A 133 31.44 8.38 8.74
N GLY A 134 31.68 8.53 7.43
CA GLY A 134 32.96 8.35 6.79
C GLY A 134 33.31 6.90 6.39
N GLU A 135 32.50 5.91 6.79
CA GLU A 135 32.70 4.52 6.37
C GLU A 135 32.52 4.37 4.85
N LYS A 136 33.23 3.40 4.29
CA LYS A 136 33.17 3.04 2.86
C LYS A 136 32.83 1.58 2.72
N ILE A 137 31.83 1.28 1.88
CA ILE A 137 31.39 -0.05 1.55
C ILE A 137 31.71 -0.34 0.09
N SER A 138 32.25 -1.51 -0.19
CA SER A 138 32.44 -2.03 -1.54
C SER A 138 31.46 -3.18 -1.76
N ALA A 139 30.57 -3.05 -2.74
CA ALA A 139 29.56 -4.04 -3.07
C ALA A 139 29.63 -4.44 -4.54
N ARG A 140 29.22 -5.66 -4.88
CA ARG A 140 29.02 -6.06 -6.28
C ARG A 140 27.80 -5.38 -6.86
N LEU A 141 26.71 -5.28 -6.08
CA LEU A 141 25.46 -4.64 -6.44
C LEU A 141 25.01 -3.63 -5.38
N VAL A 142 24.51 -2.49 -5.81
CA VAL A 142 23.78 -1.54 -4.96
C VAL A 142 22.31 -1.54 -5.32
N VAL A 143 21.44 -1.82 -4.35
CA VAL A 143 20.00 -1.69 -4.48
C VAL A 143 19.57 -0.34 -3.90
N LEU A 144 19.16 0.59 -4.76
CA LEU A 144 18.61 1.88 -4.35
C LEU A 144 17.12 1.73 -4.04
N ALA A 145 16.79 1.67 -2.75
CA ALA A 145 15.45 1.59 -2.19
C ALA A 145 15.09 2.86 -1.40
N ASN A 146 15.68 4.00 -1.74
CA ASN A 146 15.60 5.27 -1.02
C ASN A 146 14.29 6.05 -1.27
N GLY A 147 13.30 5.43 -1.88
CA GLY A 147 11.97 5.96 -2.08
C GLY A 147 11.95 7.29 -2.82
N LEU A 148 11.29 8.31 -2.25
CA LEU A 148 11.16 9.63 -2.90
C LEU A 148 12.40 10.53 -2.74
N ASN A 149 13.43 10.12 -2.01
CA ASN A 149 14.63 10.92 -1.86
C ASN A 149 15.43 10.98 -3.18
N ILE A 150 15.63 12.18 -3.71
CA ILE A 150 16.28 12.40 -5.03
C ILE A 150 17.77 12.69 -4.93
N GLY A 151 18.26 13.17 -3.79
CA GLY A 151 19.63 13.71 -3.68
C GLY A 151 20.70 12.73 -4.18
N LEU A 152 20.72 11.52 -3.65
CA LEU A 152 21.68 10.50 -4.05
C LEU A 152 21.55 10.07 -5.52
N ARG A 153 20.31 10.05 -6.06
CA ARG A 153 20.09 9.73 -7.48
C ARG A 153 20.61 10.82 -8.41
N HIS A 154 20.46 12.10 -8.03
CA HIS A 154 21.01 13.22 -8.81
C HIS A 154 22.53 13.16 -8.90
N THR A 155 23.25 12.75 -7.85
CA THR A 155 24.70 12.59 -7.90
C THR A 155 25.13 11.47 -8.86
N LEU A 156 24.25 10.55 -9.16
CA LEU A 156 24.42 9.49 -10.15
C LEU A 156 23.93 9.88 -11.57
N GLY A 157 23.48 11.11 -11.76
CA GLY A 157 22.91 11.55 -13.04
C GLY A 157 21.49 10.98 -13.32
N ILE A 158 20.86 10.35 -12.32
CA ILE A 158 19.52 9.76 -12.47
C ILE A 158 18.48 10.86 -12.25
N GLN A 159 17.68 11.11 -13.28
CA GLN A 159 16.64 12.15 -13.29
C GLN A 159 15.24 11.54 -13.09
N ARG A 160 14.26 12.39 -12.80
CA ARG A 160 12.83 12.03 -12.80
C ARG A 160 12.16 12.58 -14.04
N ARG A 161 11.63 11.72 -14.88
CA ARG A 161 10.67 12.14 -15.90
C ARG A 161 9.27 12.09 -15.30
N VAL A 162 8.70 13.26 -15.02
CA VAL A 162 7.33 13.36 -14.48
C VAL A 162 6.34 13.07 -15.59
N ILE A 163 5.46 12.10 -15.35
CA ILE A 163 4.39 11.67 -16.25
C ILE A 163 3.10 12.46 -15.95
N SER A 164 2.83 12.71 -14.67
CA SER A 164 1.66 13.48 -14.23
C SER A 164 1.95 14.11 -12.87
N GLU A 165 2.02 15.43 -12.83
CA GLU A 165 2.16 16.20 -11.58
C GLU A 165 0.86 16.16 -10.78
N CYS A 166 0.99 16.12 -9.45
CA CYS A 166 -0.13 16.08 -8.50
C CYS A 166 -1.29 15.20 -9.00
N HIS A 167 -0.95 13.98 -9.49
CA HIS A 167 -1.92 13.09 -10.11
C HIS A 167 -3.11 12.80 -9.21
N SER A 168 -2.88 12.69 -7.90
CA SER A 168 -3.90 12.56 -6.87
C SER A 168 -3.40 13.07 -5.52
N ILE A 169 -4.33 13.42 -4.63
CA ILE A 169 -4.03 13.76 -3.23
C ILE A 169 -4.73 12.75 -2.33
N THR A 170 -4.01 12.25 -1.34
CA THR A 170 -4.53 11.42 -0.25
C THR A 170 -4.64 12.27 1.01
N LEU A 171 -5.83 12.26 1.63
CA LEU A 171 -6.04 12.77 2.98
C LEU A 171 -6.25 11.58 3.92
N GLY A 172 -5.37 11.43 4.91
CA GLY A 172 -5.44 10.37 5.93
C GLY A 172 -5.73 10.96 7.30
N PHE A 173 -6.74 10.44 8.01
CA PHE A 173 -7.17 10.88 9.33
C PHE A 173 -7.97 9.80 10.04
N ASP A 174 -8.11 9.90 11.35
CA ASP A 174 -8.96 8.99 12.12
C ASP A 174 -10.38 9.52 12.23
N VAL A 175 -11.36 8.62 12.33
CA VAL A 175 -12.76 8.96 12.54
C VAL A 175 -13.33 8.13 13.69
N ALA A 176 -14.18 8.77 14.49
CA ALA A 176 -14.90 8.11 15.58
C ALA A 176 -16.40 8.46 15.52
N PRO A 177 -17.29 7.50 15.82
CA PRO A 177 -18.71 7.80 15.92
C PRO A 177 -19.00 8.65 17.16
N VAL A 178 -20.04 9.49 17.11
CA VAL A 178 -20.54 10.25 18.25
C VAL A 178 -21.81 9.58 18.78
N GLY A 179 -21.93 9.47 20.11
CA GLY A 179 -23.12 8.91 20.76
C GLY A 179 -23.28 7.37 20.63
N ARG A 180 -22.26 6.66 20.16
CA ARG A 180 -22.26 5.20 20.03
C ARG A 180 -20.83 4.64 20.09
N ALA A 181 -20.69 3.37 20.47
CA ALA A 181 -19.38 2.73 20.66
C ALA A 181 -18.65 2.43 19.33
N ALA A 182 -19.37 2.17 18.25
CA ALA A 182 -18.78 1.81 16.95
C ALA A 182 -19.66 2.26 15.78
N PHE A 183 -19.08 2.33 14.57
CA PHE A 183 -19.85 2.48 13.34
C PHE A 183 -20.69 1.23 13.05
N GLY A 184 -21.80 1.37 12.33
CA GLY A 184 -22.65 0.25 11.93
C GLY A 184 -22.08 -0.63 10.79
N PHE A 185 -20.81 -0.45 10.43
CA PHE A 185 -20.10 -1.18 9.38
C PHE A 185 -18.70 -1.57 9.85
N PRO A 186 -18.17 -2.74 9.42
CA PRO A 186 -16.77 -3.11 9.72
C PRO A 186 -15.77 -2.26 8.92
N ALA A 187 -16.00 -2.11 7.63
CA ALA A 187 -15.28 -1.20 6.74
C ALA A 187 -16.23 -0.61 5.69
N LEU A 188 -15.92 0.58 5.20
CA LEU A 188 -16.75 1.30 4.25
C LEU A 188 -15.90 1.85 3.09
N THR A 189 -16.37 1.64 1.86
CA THR A 189 -15.92 2.40 0.69
C THR A 189 -17.08 3.25 0.17
N TYR A 190 -16.96 4.57 0.27
CA TYR A 190 -17.99 5.51 -0.18
C TYR A 190 -17.58 6.14 -1.52
N TRP A 191 -18.44 5.97 -2.53
CA TRP A 191 -18.22 6.48 -3.88
C TRP A 191 -18.93 7.81 -4.12
N PRO A 192 -18.32 8.74 -4.87
CA PRO A 192 -18.91 10.05 -5.10
C PRO A 192 -20.19 9.97 -5.95
N LYS A 193 -21.05 10.96 -5.77
CA LYS A 193 -22.26 11.13 -6.56
C LYS A 193 -21.98 11.74 -7.93
N ARG A 194 -21.09 12.73 -7.98
CA ARG A 194 -20.81 13.56 -9.18
C ARG A 194 -19.31 13.68 -9.40
N SER A 195 -18.89 13.76 -10.66
CA SER A 195 -17.50 14.03 -11.04
C SER A 195 -17.00 15.40 -10.58
N SER A 196 -17.92 16.38 -10.45
CA SER A 196 -17.59 17.72 -9.91
C SER A 196 -17.07 17.71 -8.48
N SER A 197 -17.28 16.62 -7.72
CA SER A 197 -16.69 16.46 -6.39
C SER A 197 -15.16 16.31 -6.43
N ARG A 198 -14.60 15.95 -7.60
CA ARG A 198 -13.18 15.69 -7.84
C ARG A 198 -12.58 14.68 -6.83
N MET A 199 -13.37 13.72 -6.37
CA MET A 199 -12.91 12.64 -5.50
C MET A 199 -12.99 11.28 -6.20
N ALA A 200 -12.04 10.41 -5.87
CA ALA A 200 -12.11 9.01 -6.26
C ALA A 200 -13.09 8.25 -5.36
N TYR A 201 -12.80 8.22 -4.07
CA TYR A 201 -13.61 7.58 -3.03
C TYR A 201 -13.10 7.96 -1.63
N LEU A 202 -13.92 7.68 -0.62
CA LEU A 202 -13.52 7.61 0.78
C LEU A 202 -13.48 6.14 1.20
N SER A 203 -12.39 5.71 1.81
CA SER A 203 -12.27 4.40 2.45
C SER A 203 -12.14 4.58 3.96
N ILE A 204 -12.98 3.87 4.74
CA ILE A 204 -12.92 3.84 6.21
C ILE A 204 -12.76 2.37 6.62
N PHE A 205 -11.76 2.08 7.44
CA PHE A 205 -11.40 0.71 7.81
C PHE A 205 -10.72 0.66 9.18
N PRO A 206 -10.77 -0.50 9.87
CA PRO A 206 -10.15 -0.66 11.17
C PRO A 206 -8.63 -0.72 11.05
N ILE A 207 -7.93 -0.06 11.98
CA ILE A 207 -6.49 -0.04 12.08
C ILE A 207 -6.07 0.18 13.53
N GLY A 208 -5.39 -0.78 14.15
CA GLY A 208 -4.83 -0.61 15.49
C GLY A 208 -5.83 -0.18 16.57
N GLY A 209 -7.09 -0.62 16.49
CA GLY A 209 -8.16 -0.25 17.44
C GLY A 209 -8.89 1.06 17.11
N ALA A 210 -8.49 1.79 16.07
CA ALA A 210 -9.15 2.98 15.54
C ALA A 210 -9.81 2.73 14.18
N MET A 211 -10.61 3.69 13.72
CA MET A 211 -11.12 3.70 12.35
C MET A 211 -10.39 4.76 11.53
N ARG A 212 -9.59 4.31 10.57
CA ARG A 212 -8.84 5.16 9.64
C ARG A 212 -9.71 5.52 8.44
N ALA A 213 -9.69 6.79 8.06
CA ALA A 213 -10.29 7.30 6.84
C ALA A 213 -9.20 7.75 5.85
N ASN A 214 -9.26 7.23 4.63
CA ASN A 214 -8.45 7.68 3.50
C ASN A 214 -9.36 8.26 2.43
N LEU A 215 -9.31 9.58 2.27
CA LEU A 215 -10.04 10.31 1.24
C LEU A 215 -9.11 10.59 0.06
N MET A 216 -9.46 10.05 -1.10
CA MET A 216 -8.68 10.19 -2.34
C MET A 216 -9.34 11.23 -3.24
N VAL A 217 -8.61 12.31 -3.59
CA VAL A 217 -9.13 13.41 -4.41
C VAL A 217 -8.19 13.76 -5.57
N TYR A 218 -8.76 14.36 -6.61
CA TYR A 218 -8.07 14.87 -7.80
C TYR A 218 -8.17 16.39 -7.82
N ARG A 219 -7.33 17.05 -7.03
CA ARG A 219 -7.27 18.50 -6.86
C ARG A 219 -5.85 18.98 -6.94
N GLU A 220 -5.65 20.28 -7.12
CA GLU A 220 -4.33 20.90 -7.01
C GLU A 220 -4.01 21.21 -5.53
N MET A 221 -2.71 21.23 -5.17
CA MET A 221 -2.28 21.55 -3.81
C MET A 221 -2.66 22.98 -3.37
N THR A 222 -2.88 23.87 -4.34
CA THR A 222 -3.32 25.25 -4.13
C THR A 222 -4.83 25.40 -3.99
N ASP A 223 -5.62 24.31 -4.16
CA ASP A 223 -7.09 24.37 -4.05
C ASP A 223 -7.51 24.80 -2.64
N PRO A 224 -8.27 25.92 -2.48
CA PRO A 224 -8.75 26.39 -1.17
C PRO A 224 -9.58 25.37 -0.40
N TRP A 225 -10.12 24.37 -1.09
CA TRP A 225 -10.85 23.26 -0.48
C TRP A 225 -9.99 22.48 0.53
N LEU A 226 -8.68 22.33 0.28
CA LEU A 226 -7.77 21.64 1.19
C LEU A 226 -7.60 22.38 2.52
N SER A 227 -7.55 23.71 2.48
CA SER A 227 -7.50 24.55 3.68
C SER A 227 -8.82 24.45 4.48
N ARG A 228 -9.96 24.54 3.80
CA ARG A 228 -11.28 24.34 4.43
C ARG A 228 -11.42 22.96 5.06
N PHE A 229 -10.91 21.93 4.40
CA PHE A 229 -10.93 20.57 4.95
C PHE A 229 -10.14 20.47 6.25
N ARG A 230 -9.00 21.16 6.39
CA ARG A 230 -8.23 21.19 7.64
C ARG A 230 -8.95 21.92 8.77
N GLN A 231 -9.68 22.98 8.44
CA GLN A 231 -10.37 23.84 9.42
C GLN A 231 -11.70 23.22 9.90
N ALA A 232 -12.45 22.63 8.99
CA ALA A 232 -13.78 22.06 9.27
C ALA A 232 -13.97 20.73 8.50
N PRO A 233 -13.27 19.65 8.92
CA PRO A 233 -13.26 18.40 8.18
C PRO A 233 -14.62 17.72 8.09
N GLU A 234 -15.39 17.67 9.17
CA GLU A 234 -16.69 17.01 9.19
C GLU A 234 -17.70 17.74 8.31
N GLU A 235 -17.73 19.06 8.36
CA GLU A 235 -18.59 19.89 7.51
C GLU A 235 -18.22 19.73 6.03
N THR A 236 -16.91 19.81 5.74
CA THR A 236 -16.39 19.66 4.39
C THR A 236 -16.67 18.26 3.81
N MET A 237 -16.58 17.21 4.64
CA MET A 237 -16.97 15.84 4.25
C MET A 237 -18.46 15.72 3.97
N ARG A 238 -19.33 16.32 4.81
CA ARG A 238 -20.79 16.32 4.58
C ARG A 238 -21.17 17.06 3.30
N ALA A 239 -20.53 18.20 3.05
CA ALA A 239 -20.75 18.98 1.81
C ALA A 239 -20.26 18.20 0.55
N LEU A 240 -19.10 17.52 0.64
CA LEU A 240 -18.56 16.73 -0.45
C LEU A 240 -19.41 15.47 -0.73
N MET A 241 -19.94 14.86 0.32
CA MET A 241 -20.66 13.58 0.31
C MET A 241 -22.00 13.69 1.04
N PRO A 242 -23.04 14.32 0.44
CA PRO A 242 -24.29 14.61 1.13
C PRO A 242 -25.03 13.41 1.73
N GLY A 243 -24.75 12.21 1.28
CA GLY A 243 -25.33 10.99 1.85
C GLY A 243 -24.49 10.32 2.95
N LEU A 244 -23.31 10.87 3.27
CA LEU A 244 -22.36 10.24 4.19
C LEU A 244 -22.93 10.12 5.60
N GLN A 245 -23.64 11.15 6.09
CA GLN A 245 -24.23 11.16 7.43
C GLN A 245 -25.24 10.01 7.64
N ARG A 246 -25.97 9.61 6.61
CA ARG A 246 -26.88 8.45 6.67
C ARG A 246 -26.12 7.15 6.97
N MET A 247 -24.88 7.04 6.44
CA MET A 247 -24.04 5.86 6.66
C MET A 247 -23.29 5.91 7.99
N MET A 248 -22.69 7.05 8.30
CA MET A 248 -21.82 7.22 9.44
C MET A 248 -22.54 7.71 10.71
N GLY A 249 -23.74 8.31 10.60
CA GLY A 249 -24.35 9.09 11.66
C GLY A 249 -23.50 10.32 12.02
N GLU A 250 -23.60 10.80 13.25
CA GLU A 250 -22.70 11.82 13.75
C GLU A 250 -21.31 11.19 14.01
N PHE A 251 -20.28 11.90 13.56
CA PHE A 251 -18.88 11.47 13.68
C PHE A 251 -17.97 12.67 13.92
N LYS A 252 -16.81 12.39 14.51
CA LYS A 252 -15.70 13.35 14.66
C LYS A 252 -14.47 12.84 13.91
N VAL A 253 -13.71 13.78 13.36
CA VAL A 253 -12.37 13.57 12.85
C VAL A 253 -11.39 13.73 14.01
N GLY A 254 -10.51 12.75 14.20
CA GLY A 254 -9.51 12.73 15.27
C GLY A 254 -8.09 12.80 14.74
N GLY A 255 -7.19 13.27 15.59
CA GLY A 255 -5.77 13.36 15.29
C GLY A 255 -5.42 14.33 14.16
N PRO A 256 -4.16 14.32 13.70
CA PRO A 256 -3.70 15.19 12.62
C PRO A 256 -4.22 14.72 11.26
N ILE A 257 -4.73 15.65 10.46
CA ILE A 257 -5.08 15.40 9.05
C ILE A 257 -3.80 15.46 8.23
N LYS A 258 -3.34 14.31 7.75
CA LYS A 258 -2.19 14.21 6.85
C LYS A 258 -2.66 14.36 5.40
N ILE A 259 -2.04 15.26 4.64
CA ILE A 259 -2.34 15.51 3.23
C ILE A 259 -1.09 15.23 2.42
N ARG A 260 -1.19 14.32 1.45
CA ARG A 260 -0.07 13.91 0.62
C ARG A 260 -0.43 13.92 -0.86
N PRO A 261 0.21 14.80 -1.65
CA PRO A 261 0.14 14.72 -3.11
C PRO A 261 1.00 13.55 -3.61
N ALA A 262 0.65 13.04 -4.77
CA ALA A 262 1.39 12.01 -5.47
C ALA A 262 1.59 12.40 -6.93
N ASP A 263 2.85 12.57 -7.32
CA ASP A 263 3.25 12.63 -8.73
C ASP A 263 3.40 11.22 -9.28
N LEU A 264 3.13 11.05 -10.56
CA LEU A 264 3.56 9.87 -11.30
C LEU A 264 4.83 10.22 -12.06
N TYR A 265 5.90 9.49 -11.80
CA TYR A 265 7.17 9.65 -12.49
C TYR A 265 7.86 8.29 -12.71
N VAL A 266 8.83 8.28 -13.61
CA VAL A 266 9.78 7.20 -13.83
C VAL A 266 11.20 7.77 -13.81
N ALA A 267 12.16 7.01 -13.30
CA ALA A 267 13.57 7.37 -13.31
C ALA A 267 14.16 7.20 -14.72
N GLU A 268 14.92 8.20 -15.17
CA GLU A 268 15.73 8.16 -16.39
C GLU A 268 17.21 8.17 -16.04
N GLY A 269 18.05 7.56 -16.89
CA GLY A 269 19.47 7.39 -16.60
C GLY A 269 19.78 6.31 -15.57
N HIS A 270 18.83 5.42 -15.30
CA HIS A 270 18.91 4.38 -14.28
C HIS A 270 19.71 3.14 -14.72
N LEU A 271 19.98 2.97 -16.01
CA LEU A 271 20.78 1.86 -16.53
C LEU A 271 22.27 2.15 -16.32
N GLN A 272 22.76 1.78 -15.15
CA GLN A 272 24.14 1.99 -14.72
C GLN A 272 24.73 0.67 -14.20
N PRO A 273 26.04 0.42 -14.41
CA PRO A 273 26.68 -0.77 -13.88
C PRO A 273 26.49 -0.89 -12.38
N GLY A 274 26.03 -2.06 -11.93
CA GLY A 274 25.91 -2.42 -10.53
C GLY A 274 24.96 -1.60 -9.68
N ILE A 275 24.05 -0.83 -10.27
CA ILE A 275 23.02 -0.06 -9.56
C ILE A 275 21.64 -0.43 -10.06
N VAL A 276 20.78 -0.88 -9.16
CA VAL A 276 19.37 -1.16 -9.45
C VAL A 276 18.44 -0.37 -8.53
N LEU A 277 17.41 0.25 -9.09
CA LEU A 277 16.39 1.02 -8.37
C LEU A 277 15.12 0.19 -8.20
N VAL A 278 14.52 0.20 -7.01
CA VAL A 278 13.27 -0.51 -6.72
C VAL A 278 12.22 0.40 -6.07
N GLY A 279 10.95 0.09 -6.30
CA GLY A 279 9.81 0.82 -5.74
C GLY A 279 9.79 2.29 -6.17
N ASP A 280 9.46 3.20 -5.24
CA ASP A 280 9.37 4.64 -5.54
C ASP A 280 10.72 5.27 -5.94
N ALA A 281 11.85 4.59 -5.73
CA ALA A 281 13.12 5.05 -6.26
C ALA A 281 13.17 4.96 -7.79
N PHE A 282 12.54 3.96 -8.39
CA PHE A 282 12.42 3.80 -9.83
C PHE A 282 11.20 4.52 -10.40
N SER A 283 9.98 4.18 -9.92
CA SER A 283 8.76 4.82 -10.41
C SER A 283 7.65 4.82 -9.36
N THR A 284 6.83 5.87 -9.35
CA THR A 284 5.74 6.04 -8.41
C THR A 284 4.42 5.49 -8.91
N SER A 285 3.53 5.18 -7.99
CA SER A 285 2.17 4.71 -8.26
C SER A 285 1.13 5.67 -7.68
N CYS A 286 -0.06 5.69 -8.27
CA CYS A 286 -1.19 6.44 -7.75
C CYS A 286 -1.75 5.79 -6.47
N PRO A 287 -1.75 6.48 -5.31
CA PRO A 287 -2.32 5.94 -4.07
C PRO A 287 -3.80 5.58 -4.20
N ALA A 288 -4.59 6.38 -4.91
CA ALA A 288 -6.00 6.12 -5.16
C ALA A 288 -6.24 4.80 -5.93
N ALA A 289 -5.30 4.39 -6.78
CA ALA A 289 -5.36 3.10 -7.48
C ALA A 289 -4.98 1.91 -6.57
N GLY A 290 -4.35 2.17 -5.42
CA GLY A 290 -3.95 1.14 -4.45
C GLY A 290 -2.89 0.17 -4.99
N THR A 291 -1.95 0.64 -5.82
CA THR A 291 -1.00 -0.24 -6.53
C THR A 291 0.46 -0.09 -6.08
N GLY A 292 0.75 0.79 -5.13
CA GLY A 292 2.13 1.06 -4.70
C GLY A 292 2.82 -0.17 -4.12
N THR A 293 2.19 -0.86 -3.19
CA THR A 293 2.74 -2.09 -2.59
C THR A 293 2.80 -3.26 -3.56
N THR A 294 1.86 -3.37 -4.50
CA THR A 294 1.93 -4.34 -5.59
C THR A 294 3.23 -4.19 -6.38
N LYS A 295 3.58 -2.94 -6.78
CA LYS A 295 4.85 -2.68 -7.46
C LYS A 295 6.06 -3.00 -6.61
N VAL A 296 6.08 -2.53 -5.35
CA VAL A 296 7.20 -2.78 -4.44
C VAL A 296 7.46 -4.28 -4.27
N PHE A 297 6.43 -5.06 -3.99
CA PHE A 297 6.59 -6.50 -3.79
C PHE A 297 6.94 -7.22 -5.10
N THR A 298 6.39 -6.80 -6.24
CA THR A 298 6.79 -7.35 -7.55
C THR A 298 8.25 -7.06 -7.85
N ASP A 299 8.70 -5.80 -7.68
CA ASP A 299 10.09 -5.43 -7.92
C ASP A 299 11.04 -6.26 -7.06
N VAL A 300 10.77 -6.34 -5.74
CA VAL A 300 11.67 -7.01 -4.80
C VAL A 300 11.64 -8.52 -4.98
N GLU A 301 10.46 -9.11 -5.20
CA GLU A 301 10.32 -10.55 -5.45
C GLU A 301 11.11 -10.97 -6.69
N ARG A 302 10.94 -10.24 -7.81
CA ARG A 302 11.67 -10.52 -9.05
C ARG A 302 13.17 -10.32 -8.87
N LEU A 303 13.57 -9.19 -8.29
CA LEU A 303 14.98 -8.88 -8.08
C LEU A 303 15.68 -9.91 -7.21
N CYS A 304 15.10 -10.26 -6.07
CA CYS A 304 15.74 -11.14 -5.08
C CYS A 304 15.69 -12.63 -5.45
N ASN A 305 14.60 -13.10 -6.09
CA ASN A 305 14.43 -14.51 -6.39
C ASN A 305 14.98 -14.90 -7.77
N VAL A 306 15.04 -13.96 -8.73
CA VAL A 306 15.40 -14.29 -10.11
C VAL A 306 16.73 -13.66 -10.51
N TYR A 307 16.91 -12.36 -10.32
CA TYR A 307 18.05 -11.65 -10.90
C TYR A 307 19.30 -11.71 -10.04
N ILE A 308 19.22 -11.36 -8.76
CA ILE A 308 20.39 -11.31 -7.88
C ILE A 308 21.12 -12.66 -7.81
N PRO A 309 20.45 -13.82 -7.61
CA PRO A 309 21.16 -15.10 -7.59
C PRO A 309 21.92 -15.38 -8.90
N ASN A 310 21.30 -15.14 -10.04
CA ASN A 310 21.92 -15.33 -11.35
C ASN A 310 23.09 -14.37 -11.62
N TRP A 311 22.94 -13.11 -11.23
CA TRP A 311 23.97 -12.09 -11.41
C TRP A 311 25.19 -12.35 -10.50
N LEU A 312 24.98 -12.84 -9.29
CA LEU A 312 26.06 -13.16 -8.37
C LEU A 312 26.80 -14.45 -8.74
N ALA A 313 26.20 -15.33 -9.53
CA ALA A 313 26.83 -16.55 -10.01
C ALA A 313 27.92 -16.29 -11.08
N THR A 314 27.97 -15.10 -11.66
CA THR A 314 28.94 -14.71 -12.69
C THR A 314 29.63 -13.41 -12.30
N ASP A 315 30.86 -13.19 -12.81
CA ASP A 315 31.60 -11.96 -12.58
C ASP A 315 30.99 -10.75 -13.30
N GLY A 316 31.35 -9.58 -12.82
CA GLY A 316 30.89 -8.31 -13.36
C GLY A 316 29.42 -8.00 -13.01
N MET A 317 29.09 -6.71 -13.12
CA MET A 317 27.76 -6.19 -12.90
C MET A 317 27.55 -5.00 -13.86
N ASP A 318 27.64 -5.28 -15.17
CA ASP A 318 27.50 -4.25 -16.19
C ASP A 318 26.05 -3.75 -16.34
N ALA A 319 25.88 -2.70 -17.13
CA ALA A 319 24.57 -2.11 -17.35
C ALA A 319 23.62 -3.04 -18.12
N GLN A 320 24.12 -4.01 -18.88
CA GLN A 320 23.31 -4.96 -19.63
C GLN A 320 22.63 -5.95 -18.68
N LYS A 321 23.36 -6.48 -17.69
CA LYS A 321 22.75 -7.28 -16.60
C LYS A 321 21.66 -6.49 -15.87
N ILE A 322 21.92 -5.22 -15.56
CA ILE A 322 20.92 -4.38 -14.89
C ILE A 322 19.68 -4.16 -15.77
N ALA A 323 19.85 -4.03 -17.09
CA ALA A 323 18.74 -3.89 -18.03
C ALA A 323 17.76 -5.09 -18.00
N GLU A 324 18.27 -6.31 -17.83
CA GLU A 324 17.45 -7.52 -17.73
C GLU A 324 16.32 -7.41 -16.70
N PHE A 325 16.60 -6.78 -15.53
CA PHE A 325 15.58 -6.56 -14.51
C PHE A 325 14.51 -5.57 -14.94
N TYR A 326 14.88 -4.51 -15.66
CA TYR A 326 13.90 -3.53 -16.13
C TYR A 326 13.08 -4.03 -17.31
N ASP A 327 13.60 -4.97 -18.06
CA ASP A 327 12.93 -5.65 -19.18
C ASP A 327 12.14 -6.89 -18.72
N ASP A 328 12.17 -7.23 -17.42
CA ASP A 328 11.41 -8.37 -16.88
C ASP A 328 9.92 -8.25 -17.23
N PRO A 329 9.33 -9.29 -17.89
CA PRO A 329 7.96 -9.22 -18.38
C PRO A 329 6.91 -9.12 -17.25
N VAL A 330 7.20 -9.65 -16.05
CA VAL A 330 6.29 -9.55 -14.90
C VAL A 330 6.30 -8.14 -14.33
N LYS A 331 7.50 -7.55 -14.20
CA LYS A 331 7.69 -6.16 -13.75
C LYS A 331 7.05 -5.17 -14.71
N THR A 332 7.36 -5.25 -16.00
CA THR A 332 6.83 -4.33 -17.02
C THR A 332 5.32 -4.43 -17.16
N ALA A 333 4.75 -5.64 -17.13
CA ALA A 333 3.30 -5.82 -17.12
C ALA A 333 2.65 -5.25 -15.84
N CYS A 334 3.28 -5.41 -14.66
CA CYS A 334 2.81 -4.81 -13.41
C CYS A 334 2.78 -3.28 -13.52
N GLU A 335 3.85 -2.66 -14.00
CA GLU A 335 3.94 -1.21 -14.16
C GLU A 335 2.89 -0.66 -15.13
N ALA A 336 2.73 -1.30 -16.29
CA ALA A 336 1.73 -0.93 -17.29
C ALA A 336 0.30 -1.01 -16.71
N ARG A 337 -0.04 -2.10 -16.00
CA ARG A 337 -1.34 -2.25 -15.32
C ARG A 337 -1.56 -1.19 -14.26
N CYS A 338 -0.53 -0.89 -13.45
CA CYS A 338 -0.62 0.12 -12.39
C CYS A 338 -0.88 1.51 -12.97
N LEU A 339 -0.18 1.88 -14.02
CA LEU A 339 -0.34 3.15 -14.72
C LEU A 339 -1.72 3.25 -15.38
N ALA A 340 -2.14 2.23 -16.12
CA ALA A 340 -3.46 2.16 -16.75
C ALA A 340 -4.59 2.30 -15.71
N LYS A 341 -4.47 1.61 -14.56
CA LYS A 341 -5.43 1.70 -13.45
C LYS A 341 -5.50 3.10 -12.85
N ALA A 342 -4.35 3.78 -12.70
CA ALA A 342 -4.27 5.15 -12.19
C ALA A 342 -5.05 6.12 -13.09
N TYR A 343 -4.78 6.12 -14.39
CA TYR A 343 -5.48 6.97 -15.36
C TYR A 343 -6.96 6.61 -15.51
N HIS A 344 -7.28 5.32 -15.60
CA HIS A 344 -8.67 4.87 -15.67
C HIS A 344 -9.49 5.34 -14.46
N LEU A 345 -8.95 5.22 -13.24
CA LEU A 345 -9.65 5.66 -12.04
C LEU A 345 -9.80 7.19 -12.00
N ARG A 346 -8.78 7.93 -12.41
CA ARG A 346 -8.86 9.39 -12.51
C ARG A 346 -9.94 9.80 -13.50
N SER A 347 -9.92 9.30 -14.72
CA SER A 347 -10.92 9.60 -15.74
C SER A 347 -12.33 9.19 -15.32
N LEU A 348 -12.47 7.99 -14.72
CA LEU A 348 -13.75 7.54 -14.16
C LEU A 348 -14.27 8.49 -13.07
N SER A 349 -13.39 9.17 -12.35
CA SER A 349 -13.77 10.05 -11.23
C SER A 349 -14.09 11.48 -11.64
N ILE A 350 -13.36 12.05 -12.61
CA ILE A 350 -13.46 13.50 -12.91
C ILE A 350 -13.88 13.83 -14.32
N ASP A 351 -13.72 12.95 -15.32
CA ASP A 351 -14.07 13.27 -16.71
C ASP A 351 -15.58 13.32 -16.92
N ASN A 352 -16.05 14.31 -17.68
CA ASN A 352 -17.48 14.59 -17.88
C ASN A 352 -18.04 14.15 -19.25
N GLY A 353 -17.22 13.53 -20.11
CA GLY A 353 -17.65 13.01 -21.40
C GLY A 353 -18.77 11.96 -21.28
N LEU A 354 -19.62 11.85 -22.32
CA LEU A 354 -20.75 10.92 -22.33
C LEU A 354 -20.33 9.48 -22.09
N SER A 355 -19.20 9.05 -22.68
CA SER A 355 -18.63 7.71 -22.48
C SER A 355 -18.28 7.43 -21.02
N TRP A 356 -17.70 8.40 -20.31
CA TRP A 356 -17.36 8.27 -18.90
C TRP A 356 -18.61 8.30 -17.99
N ARG A 357 -19.62 9.09 -18.36
CA ARG A 357 -20.92 9.06 -17.66
C ARG A 357 -21.59 7.69 -17.81
N ALA A 358 -21.62 7.14 -19.03
CA ALA A 358 -22.15 5.80 -19.28
C ALA A 358 -21.40 4.71 -18.49
N ARG A 359 -20.04 4.75 -18.48
CA ARG A 359 -19.22 3.81 -17.70
C ARG A 359 -19.48 3.88 -16.19
N ARG A 360 -19.68 5.10 -15.62
CA ARG A 360 -20.05 5.26 -14.21
C ARG A 360 -21.40 4.63 -13.89
N TRP A 361 -22.38 4.82 -14.75
CA TRP A 361 -23.72 4.23 -14.57
C TRP A 361 -23.69 2.72 -14.76
N ALA A 362 -23.02 2.20 -15.79
CA ALA A 362 -22.86 0.76 -15.99
C ALA A 362 -22.20 0.09 -14.77
N ARG A 363 -21.10 0.65 -14.26
CA ARG A 363 -20.43 0.16 -13.05
C ARG A 363 -21.35 0.20 -11.81
N PHE A 364 -22.19 1.22 -11.69
CA PHE A 364 -23.15 1.31 -10.58
C PHE A 364 -24.22 0.22 -10.69
N ILE A 365 -24.79 0.02 -11.87
CA ILE A 365 -25.82 -1.01 -12.13
C ILE A 365 -25.25 -2.40 -11.84
N VAL A 366 -24.04 -2.73 -12.35
CA VAL A 366 -23.38 -4.01 -12.11
C VAL A 366 -23.19 -4.26 -10.61
N ARG A 367 -22.71 -3.26 -9.85
CA ARG A 367 -22.55 -3.42 -8.39
C ARG A 367 -23.87 -3.58 -7.66
N LEU A 368 -24.90 -2.84 -8.06
CA LEU A 368 -26.24 -2.99 -7.49
C LEU A 368 -26.80 -4.39 -7.73
N SER A 369 -26.68 -4.91 -8.95
CA SER A 369 -27.09 -6.26 -9.29
C SER A 369 -26.33 -7.33 -8.48
N GLN A 370 -25.03 -7.17 -8.33
CA GLN A 370 -24.20 -8.05 -7.48
C GLN A 370 -24.66 -8.00 -6.00
N GLY A 371 -24.93 -6.80 -5.48
CA GLY A 371 -25.43 -6.62 -4.12
C GLY A 371 -26.78 -7.29 -3.89
N MET A 372 -27.70 -7.14 -4.85
CA MET A 372 -29.01 -7.82 -4.81
C MET A 372 -28.85 -9.35 -4.86
N TRP A 373 -28.04 -9.86 -5.77
CA TRP A 373 -27.78 -11.29 -5.89
C TRP A 373 -27.18 -11.89 -4.60
N LEU A 374 -26.18 -11.23 -4.01
CA LEU A 374 -25.59 -11.67 -2.74
C LEU A 374 -26.61 -11.66 -1.60
N SER A 375 -27.50 -10.67 -1.56
CA SER A 375 -28.55 -10.58 -0.55
C SER A 375 -29.58 -11.72 -0.69
N ILE A 376 -29.97 -12.06 -1.93
CA ILE A 376 -30.87 -13.18 -2.23
C ILE A 376 -30.19 -14.50 -1.82
N ARG A 377 -28.94 -14.71 -2.21
CA ARG A 377 -28.19 -15.92 -1.86
C ARG A 377 -28.07 -16.13 -0.35
N LYS A 378 -27.76 -15.06 0.42
CA LYS A 378 -27.75 -15.12 1.90
C LYS A 378 -29.11 -15.51 2.49
N ARG A 379 -30.21 -14.99 1.94
CA ARG A 379 -31.59 -15.35 2.39
C ARG A 379 -31.94 -16.80 2.08
N LEU A 380 -31.53 -17.31 0.93
CA LEU A 380 -31.78 -18.70 0.54
C LEU A 380 -30.96 -19.69 1.39
N SER A 381 -29.67 -19.42 1.63
CA SER A 381 -28.81 -20.24 2.48
C SER A 381 -29.25 -20.22 3.96
N ALA A 382 -29.78 -19.10 4.45
CA ALA A 382 -30.34 -19.02 5.80
C ALA A 382 -31.65 -19.84 5.97
N ARG A 383 -32.40 -20.05 4.88
CA ARG A 383 -33.61 -20.88 4.87
C ARG A 383 -33.34 -22.39 4.72
N SER A 384 -32.17 -22.75 4.20
CA SER A 384 -31.78 -24.16 3.99
C SER A 384 -31.10 -24.82 5.19
N ILE A 385 -30.89 -24.13 6.32
CA ILE A 385 -30.41 -24.72 7.56
C ILE A 385 -31.62 -25.34 8.25
N PRO A 386 -31.72 -26.70 8.35
CA PRO A 386 -32.84 -27.36 9.02
C PRO A 386 -32.86 -26.95 10.50
N ARG A 387 -34.06 -26.63 11.00
CA ARG A 387 -34.40 -26.36 12.42
C ARG A 387 -34.22 -27.61 13.32
N LYS A 388 -33.19 -28.42 13.16
CA LYS A 388 -33.03 -29.71 13.87
C LYS A 388 -32.05 -29.67 15.06
N LEU A 389 -31.64 -28.52 15.56
CA LEU A 389 -30.69 -28.42 16.70
C LEU A 389 -31.20 -27.59 17.89
N ALA A 390 -32.53 -27.44 18.04
CA ALA A 390 -33.11 -26.70 19.16
C ALA A 390 -33.92 -27.58 20.16
N ALA A 391 -33.69 -28.90 20.19
CA ALA A 391 -34.47 -29.81 21.04
C ALA A 391 -33.59 -30.88 21.72
N GLU A 392 -32.52 -30.46 22.41
CA GLU A 392 -31.87 -31.28 23.45
C GLU A 392 -31.42 -30.38 24.59
N ARG A 393 -32.38 -30.01 25.47
CA ARG A 393 -32.01 -29.60 26.84
C ARG A 393 -31.88 -30.91 27.64
N PRO A 394 -30.75 -31.23 28.26
CA PRO A 394 -30.68 -32.33 29.19
C PRO A 394 -31.53 -32.00 30.41
N ALA A 395 -32.41 -32.95 30.78
CA ALA A 395 -33.21 -32.93 31.99
C ALA A 395 -32.27 -32.89 33.21
N HIS A 396 -32.51 -31.96 34.14
CA HIS A 396 -31.90 -31.95 35.49
C HIS A 396 -32.33 -33.21 36.23
N PRO A 397 -31.41 -33.97 36.86
CA PRO A 397 -31.80 -34.99 37.82
C PRO A 397 -32.17 -34.28 39.13
N GLY A 398 -33.37 -34.63 39.61
CA GLY A 398 -33.96 -34.11 40.83
C GLY A 398 -33.14 -34.44 42.08
N HIS A 399 -33.19 -33.51 43.05
CA HIS A 399 -32.75 -33.72 44.41
C HIS A 399 -33.51 -34.84 45.09
N GLY A 400 -32.81 -35.94 45.37
CA GLY A 400 -33.25 -36.90 46.40
C GLY A 400 -32.86 -36.39 47.79
N ARG A 401 -33.83 -36.15 48.65
CA ARG A 401 -33.67 -36.06 50.11
C ARG A 401 -33.38 -37.43 50.68
N LEU A 402 -32.42 -37.54 51.57
CA LEU A 402 -32.40 -38.49 52.69
C LEU A 402 -31.64 -37.88 53.85
N ALA A 403 -32.33 -37.78 54.89
CA ALA A 403 -32.14 -38.07 56.33
C ALA A 403 -30.75 -37.78 56.95
#